data_22dcc1f8cc128940990e67d6f9692540
#
_entry.id   22dcc1f8cc128940990e67d6f9692540
#
_cell.length_a   1.000
_cell.length_b   1.000
_cell.length_c   1.000
_cell.angle_alpha   90.00
_cell.angle_beta   90.00
_cell.angle_gamma   90.00
#
_symmetry.space_group_name_H-M   'P 1'
#
loop_
_entity.id
_entity.type
_entity.pdbx_description
1 polymer ?
#
loop_
_entity_poly.entity_id
_entity_poly.type
_entity_poly.pdbx_seq_one_letter_code
_entity_poly.pdbx_strand_id
1 'polypeptide(L)'
;MSELRVLISRQQIGERVAAIGAEISRDFSGENVILVGVLKGATIFLSDLARQVQLDATFDFIGVSSYGNRPSPAQELQSGWDSTGEVQLTKDMDQPIKDKNVILVEDILDTGLTLTYLKKMLGNRQPRALRVAALLDKPSRRKMPIQGDYIGFSIPDEFVVGYGLDYAERYRNLPDICVVPRGN
;
A
#
# COMPACT_ATOMS: atom_id res chain seq x y z
N MET A 1 19.68 -2.90 -20.01
CA MET A 1 18.52 -2.70 -19.13
C MET A 1 17.28 -2.92 -19.98
N SER A 2 16.47 -3.92 -19.67
CA SER A 2 15.17 -4.10 -20.33
C SER A 2 14.35 -2.81 -20.13
N GLU A 3 13.75 -2.33 -21.21
CA GLU A 3 12.98 -1.09 -21.23
C GLU A 3 11.72 -1.25 -20.36
N LEU A 4 11.55 -0.38 -19.35
CA LEU A 4 10.36 -0.39 -18.51
C LEU A 4 9.14 0.02 -19.33
N ARG A 5 8.04 -0.71 -19.21
CA ARG A 5 6.77 -0.39 -19.87
C ARG A 5 5.83 0.28 -18.87
N VAL A 6 5.37 1.47 -19.18
CA VAL A 6 4.36 2.16 -18.35
C VAL A 6 3.06 1.34 -18.35
N LEU A 7 2.59 0.99 -17.16
CA LEU A 7 1.31 0.32 -16.91
C LEU A 7 0.24 1.35 -16.53
N ILE A 8 0.58 2.26 -15.60
CA ILE A 8 -0.31 3.32 -15.14
C ILE A 8 0.50 4.62 -15.11
N SER A 9 0.03 5.63 -15.85
CA SER A 9 0.70 6.92 -15.91
C SER A 9 0.46 7.74 -14.64
N ARG A 10 1.39 8.66 -14.35
CA ARG A 10 1.26 9.65 -13.26
C ARG A 10 -0.04 10.46 -13.33
N GLN A 11 -0.55 10.73 -14.53
CA GLN A 11 -1.81 11.42 -14.69
C GLN A 11 -2.97 10.57 -14.17
N GLN A 12 -3.07 9.30 -14.59
CA GLN A 12 -4.09 8.35 -14.12
C GLN A 12 -3.99 8.15 -12.60
N ILE A 13 -2.76 8.06 -12.06
CA ILE A 13 -2.54 7.97 -10.61
C ILE A 13 -3.10 9.20 -9.91
N GLY A 14 -2.76 10.40 -10.37
CA GLY A 14 -3.24 11.65 -9.77
C GLY A 14 -4.76 11.78 -9.77
N GLU A 15 -5.42 11.44 -10.88
CA GLU A 15 -6.89 11.43 -11.00
C GLU A 15 -7.52 10.43 -10.03
N ARG A 16 -6.96 9.22 -9.90
CA ARG A 16 -7.51 8.20 -9.00
C ARG A 16 -7.25 8.53 -7.53
N VAL A 17 -6.08 9.06 -7.19
CA VAL A 17 -5.76 9.52 -5.82
C VAL A 17 -6.71 10.63 -5.38
N ALA A 18 -7.02 11.58 -6.25
CA ALA A 18 -8.01 12.63 -5.98
C ALA A 18 -9.40 12.03 -5.73
N ALA A 19 -9.82 11.04 -6.53
CA ALA A 19 -11.10 10.35 -6.33
C ALA A 19 -11.15 9.63 -4.99
N ILE A 20 -10.10 8.90 -4.60
CA ILE A 20 -10.00 8.22 -3.28
C ILE A 20 -10.07 9.25 -2.15
N GLY A 21 -9.36 10.37 -2.25
CA GLY A 21 -9.42 11.45 -1.26
C GLY A 21 -10.82 12.01 -1.08
N ALA A 22 -11.57 12.18 -2.18
CA ALA A 22 -12.97 12.61 -2.14
C ALA A 22 -13.90 11.54 -1.53
N GLU A 23 -13.70 10.26 -1.84
CA GLU A 23 -14.44 9.15 -1.24
C GLU A 23 -14.25 9.13 0.29
N ILE A 24 -12.99 9.20 0.76
CA ILE A 24 -12.65 9.25 2.19
C ILE A 24 -13.28 10.48 2.86
N SER A 25 -13.16 11.66 2.22
CA SER A 25 -13.70 12.91 2.77
C SER A 25 -15.21 12.87 2.94
N ARG A 26 -15.92 12.23 2.01
CA ARG A 26 -17.37 12.02 2.11
C ARG A 26 -17.72 11.03 3.21
N ASP A 27 -17.03 9.89 3.28
CA ASP A 27 -17.36 8.78 4.18
C ASP A 27 -17.08 9.13 5.66
N PHE A 28 -16.15 10.06 5.91
CA PHE A 28 -15.80 10.55 7.24
C PHE A 28 -16.15 12.04 7.44
N SER A 29 -17.15 12.54 6.72
CA SER A 29 -17.55 13.95 6.80
C SER A 29 -17.88 14.38 8.24
N GLY A 30 -17.21 15.45 8.70
CA GLY A 30 -17.35 15.96 10.07
C GLY A 30 -16.55 15.19 11.13
N GLU A 31 -15.73 14.24 10.72
CA GLU A 31 -14.88 13.46 11.63
C GLU A 31 -13.39 13.66 11.31
N ASN A 32 -12.54 13.37 12.30
CA ASN A 32 -11.10 13.37 12.13
C ASN A 32 -10.64 11.99 11.72
N VAL A 33 -9.60 11.91 10.90
CA VAL A 33 -9.00 10.65 10.45
C VAL A 33 -7.48 10.63 10.69
N ILE A 34 -6.94 9.44 10.93
CA ILE A 34 -5.50 9.18 10.94
C ILE A 34 -5.18 8.34 9.72
N LEU A 35 -4.37 8.88 8.80
CA LEU A 35 -3.83 8.15 7.67
C LEU A 35 -2.53 7.47 8.10
N VAL A 36 -2.43 6.16 7.99
CA VAL A 36 -1.27 5.38 8.43
C VAL A 36 -0.62 4.72 7.24
N GLY A 37 0.53 5.24 6.83
CA GLY A 37 1.29 4.69 5.71
C GLY A 37 2.14 3.49 6.10
N VAL A 38 2.07 2.42 5.31
CA VAL A 38 2.95 1.26 5.48
C VAL A 38 4.29 1.52 4.77
N LEU A 39 5.35 1.58 5.56
CA LEU A 39 6.70 1.85 5.07
C LEU A 39 7.27 0.63 4.33
N LYS A 40 8.06 0.85 3.27
CA LYS A 40 8.40 2.16 2.63
C LYS A 40 7.49 2.48 1.44
N GLY A 41 6.87 1.49 0.82
CA GLY A 41 6.21 1.59 -0.48
C GLY A 41 5.09 2.61 -0.53
N ALA A 42 4.25 2.68 0.51
CA ALA A 42 3.12 3.57 0.56
C ALA A 42 3.46 5.06 0.77
N THR A 43 4.74 5.42 0.98
CA THR A 43 5.13 6.80 1.36
C THR A 43 4.67 7.85 0.34
N ILE A 44 4.82 7.58 -0.96
CA ILE A 44 4.45 8.53 -2.01
C ILE A 44 2.92 8.61 -2.12
N PHE A 45 2.25 7.46 -2.13
CA PHE A 45 0.79 7.41 -2.17
C PHE A 45 0.16 8.11 -0.96
N LEU A 46 0.66 7.86 0.27
CA LEU A 46 0.18 8.56 1.46
C LEU A 46 0.35 10.08 1.33
N SER A 47 1.51 10.54 0.85
CA SER A 47 1.79 11.96 0.71
C SER A 47 0.86 12.65 -0.26
N ASP A 48 0.53 12.01 -1.38
CA ASP A 48 -0.40 12.54 -2.36
C ASP A 48 -1.85 12.45 -1.88
N LEU A 49 -2.24 11.32 -1.27
CA LEU A 49 -3.58 11.12 -0.73
C LEU A 49 -3.91 12.11 0.39
N ALA A 50 -2.97 12.35 1.31
CA ALA A 50 -3.17 13.28 2.41
C ALA A 50 -3.52 14.70 1.94
N ARG A 51 -2.98 15.13 0.78
CA ARG A 51 -3.30 16.43 0.17
C ARG A 51 -4.66 16.48 -0.51
N GLN A 52 -5.26 15.34 -0.81
CA GLN A 52 -6.58 15.22 -1.44
C GLN A 52 -7.72 15.06 -0.42
N VAL A 53 -7.41 14.64 0.81
CA VAL A 53 -8.40 14.49 1.88
C VAL A 53 -8.76 15.87 2.43
N GLN A 54 -10.06 16.21 2.37
CA GLN A 54 -10.61 17.50 2.83
C GLN A 54 -11.24 17.36 4.24
N LEU A 55 -10.48 16.78 5.17
CA LEU A 55 -10.85 16.59 6.56
C LEU A 55 -9.72 17.10 7.46
N ASP A 56 -9.99 17.23 8.75
CA ASP A 56 -8.92 17.35 9.76
C ASP A 56 -8.24 15.98 9.87
N ALA A 57 -7.13 15.84 9.15
CA ALA A 57 -6.40 14.58 9.02
C ALA A 57 -4.98 14.70 9.58
N THR A 58 -4.61 13.74 10.40
CA THR A 58 -3.21 13.51 10.77
C THR A 58 -2.66 12.32 10.02
N PHE A 59 -1.34 12.18 9.93
CA PHE A 59 -0.74 10.97 9.38
C PHE A 59 0.40 10.45 10.24
N ASP A 60 0.61 9.16 10.16
CA ASP A 60 1.62 8.41 10.89
C ASP A 60 2.16 7.30 9.98
N PHE A 61 3.17 6.60 10.43
CA PHE A 61 3.78 5.51 9.68
C PHE A 61 3.90 4.25 10.53
N ILE A 62 3.71 3.12 9.88
CA ILE A 62 3.97 1.81 10.44
C ILE A 62 4.93 1.06 9.52
N GLY A 63 5.90 0.36 10.10
CA GLY A 63 6.86 -0.43 9.34
C GLY A 63 6.71 -1.91 9.63
N VAL A 64 6.75 -2.71 8.58
CA VAL A 64 6.75 -4.18 8.69
C VAL A 64 7.83 -4.77 7.79
N SER A 65 8.35 -5.92 8.20
CA SER A 65 9.19 -6.78 7.36
C SER A 65 8.59 -8.17 7.31
N SER A 66 8.69 -8.81 6.17
CA SER A 66 8.42 -10.25 6.08
C SER A 66 9.67 -11.01 6.53
N TYR A 67 9.50 -11.90 7.51
CA TYR A 67 10.56 -12.78 7.98
C TYR A 67 10.79 -13.90 6.94
N GLY A 68 12.05 -14.09 6.55
CA GLY A 68 12.47 -15.12 5.61
C GLY A 68 13.65 -14.62 4.76
N ASN A 69 14.41 -15.56 4.18
CA ASN A 69 15.43 -15.21 3.21
C ASN A 69 14.78 -14.47 2.05
N ARG A 70 15.00 -13.16 1.98
CA ARG A 70 14.57 -12.39 0.82
C ARG A 70 15.26 -13.02 -0.41
N PRO A 71 14.50 -13.54 -1.37
CA PRO A 71 15.11 -14.11 -2.57
C PRO A 71 15.97 -13.04 -3.25
N SER A 72 16.99 -13.48 -3.98
CA SER A 72 17.75 -12.51 -4.78
C SER A 72 16.80 -11.80 -5.75
N PRO A 73 17.11 -10.55 -6.14
CA PRO A 73 16.27 -9.81 -7.08
C PRO A 73 15.93 -10.58 -8.37
N ALA A 74 16.86 -11.41 -8.86
CA ALA A 74 16.63 -12.28 -10.03
C ALA A 74 15.60 -13.39 -9.76
N GLN A 75 15.55 -13.92 -8.54
CA GLN A 75 14.57 -14.93 -8.14
C GLN A 75 13.17 -14.32 -7.94
N GLU A 76 13.09 -13.08 -7.42
CA GLU A 76 11.83 -12.34 -7.34
C GLU A 76 11.18 -12.14 -8.72
N LEU A 77 11.99 -11.85 -9.75
CA LEU A 77 11.51 -11.69 -11.13
C LEU A 77 11.03 -12.99 -11.76
N GLN A 78 11.66 -14.13 -11.44
CA GLN A 78 11.37 -15.42 -12.07
C GLN A 78 10.20 -16.17 -11.44
N SER A 79 10.10 -16.15 -10.11
CA SER A 79 9.12 -16.97 -9.36
C SER A 79 8.03 -16.17 -8.67
N GLY A 80 8.13 -14.85 -8.63
CA GLY A 80 7.39 -14.03 -7.68
C GLY A 80 7.86 -14.30 -6.25
N TRP A 81 7.81 -13.31 -5.39
CA TRP A 81 8.19 -13.48 -4.01
C TRP A 81 7.03 -14.09 -3.22
N ASP A 82 7.19 -15.32 -2.79
CA ASP A 82 6.36 -15.93 -1.76
C ASP A 82 6.95 -15.57 -0.40
N SER A 83 6.32 -14.62 0.30
CA SER A 83 6.67 -14.38 1.70
C SER A 83 6.39 -15.64 2.50
N THR A 84 7.29 -16.01 3.41
CA THR A 84 7.16 -17.18 4.29
C THR A 84 5.97 -17.09 5.26
N GLY A 85 5.24 -15.99 5.23
CA GLY A 85 4.02 -15.77 6.01
C GLY A 85 4.24 -15.15 7.39
N GLU A 86 5.45 -15.05 7.87
CA GLU A 86 5.74 -14.32 9.11
C GLU A 86 5.98 -12.84 8.83
N VAL A 87 5.12 -12.00 9.39
CA VAL A 87 5.23 -10.53 9.33
C VAL A 87 5.66 -10.03 10.69
N GLN A 88 6.72 -9.22 10.72
CA GLN A 88 7.23 -8.62 11.95
C GLN A 88 7.12 -7.10 11.88
N LEU A 89 6.67 -6.49 12.98
CA LEU A 89 6.65 -5.04 13.15
C LEU A 89 8.08 -4.52 13.32
N THR A 90 8.49 -3.55 12.49
CA THR A 90 9.81 -2.90 12.55
C THR A 90 9.73 -1.47 13.06
N LYS A 91 8.63 -0.78 12.82
CA LYS A 91 8.29 0.53 13.40
C LYS A 91 6.82 0.52 13.79
N ASP A 92 6.53 0.88 15.02
CA ASP A 92 5.17 1.13 15.47
C ASP A 92 4.75 2.58 15.23
N MET A 93 3.44 2.82 15.30
CA MET A 93 2.86 4.16 15.24
C MET A 93 3.24 4.97 16.47
N ASP A 94 3.40 6.28 16.27
CA ASP A 94 3.73 7.21 17.36
C ASP A 94 2.47 7.66 18.12
N GLN A 95 1.28 7.57 17.50
CA GLN A 95 0.01 8.04 18.06
C GLN A 95 -0.88 6.90 18.55
N PRO A 96 -1.62 7.09 19.69
CA PRO A 96 -2.65 6.15 20.10
C PRO A 96 -3.87 6.24 19.15
N ILE A 97 -4.44 5.09 18.81
CA ILE A 97 -5.57 5.00 17.88
C ILE A 97 -6.89 4.58 18.48
N LYS A 98 -6.93 4.38 19.81
CA LYS A 98 -8.16 4.02 20.50
C LYS A 98 -9.25 5.08 20.24
N ASP A 99 -10.45 4.62 19.87
CA ASP A 99 -11.62 5.44 19.54
C ASP A 99 -11.40 6.43 18.37
N LYS A 100 -10.36 6.23 17.52
CA LYS A 100 -10.05 7.06 16.35
C LYS A 100 -10.45 6.37 15.06
N ASN A 101 -10.71 7.15 14.00
CA ASN A 101 -10.86 6.64 12.66
C ASN A 101 -9.48 6.51 12.01
N VAL A 102 -9.13 5.31 11.61
CA VAL A 102 -7.83 4.96 11.05
C VAL A 102 -7.99 4.45 9.63
N ILE A 103 -7.19 4.98 8.72
CA ILE A 103 -7.10 4.51 7.34
C ILE A 103 -5.67 4.03 7.11
N LEU A 104 -5.51 2.72 6.99
CA LEU A 104 -4.24 2.09 6.65
C LEU A 104 -4.00 2.26 5.15
N VAL A 105 -2.89 2.90 4.80
CA VAL A 105 -2.53 3.24 3.42
C VAL A 105 -1.40 2.34 2.95
N GLU A 106 -1.64 1.59 1.87
CA GLU A 106 -0.75 0.58 1.31
C GLU A 106 -0.49 0.87 -0.18
N ASP A 107 0.71 0.58 -0.64
CA ASP A 107 1.06 0.70 -2.05
C ASP A 107 0.41 -0.40 -2.89
N ILE A 108 0.45 -1.64 -2.39
CA ILE A 108 -0.09 -2.79 -3.11
C ILE A 108 -0.69 -3.85 -2.17
N LEU A 109 -1.92 -4.24 -2.46
CA LEU A 109 -2.59 -5.38 -1.86
C LEU A 109 -2.32 -6.62 -2.74
N ASP A 110 -1.27 -7.36 -2.39
CA ASP A 110 -0.84 -8.58 -3.10
C ASP A 110 -1.45 -9.82 -2.45
N THR A 111 -0.72 -10.61 -1.69
CA THR A 111 -1.20 -11.82 -1.01
C THR A 111 -2.20 -11.55 0.11
N GLY A 112 -2.17 -10.37 0.68
CA GLY A 112 -2.99 -9.97 1.81
C GLY A 112 -2.42 -10.32 3.19
N LEU A 113 -1.26 -10.97 3.27
CA LEU A 113 -0.65 -11.38 4.54
C LEU A 113 -0.32 -10.18 5.43
N THR A 114 0.38 -9.19 4.90
CA THR A 114 0.74 -7.94 5.60
C THR A 114 -0.48 -7.23 6.16
N LEU A 115 -1.48 -6.98 5.31
CA LEU A 115 -2.69 -6.29 5.73
C LEU A 115 -3.52 -7.07 6.74
N THR A 116 -3.58 -8.41 6.62
CA THR A 116 -4.27 -9.26 7.61
C THR A 116 -3.60 -9.14 8.98
N TYR A 117 -2.25 -9.20 9.01
CA TYR A 117 -1.49 -9.00 10.24
C TYR A 117 -1.74 -7.62 10.84
N LEU A 118 -1.60 -6.56 10.04
CA LEU A 118 -1.79 -5.17 10.49
C LEU A 118 -3.23 -4.91 10.96
N LYS A 119 -4.25 -5.36 10.23
CA LYS A 119 -5.65 -5.20 10.65
C LYS A 119 -5.93 -5.90 11.98
N LYS A 120 -5.38 -7.10 12.19
CA LYS A 120 -5.52 -7.81 13.48
C LYS A 120 -4.83 -7.05 14.60
N MET A 121 -3.58 -6.65 14.39
CA MET A 121 -2.78 -5.94 15.39
C MET A 121 -3.39 -4.58 15.76
N LEU A 122 -3.75 -3.77 14.77
CA LEU A 122 -4.35 -2.46 14.99
C LEU A 122 -5.78 -2.56 15.52
N GLY A 123 -6.56 -3.56 15.10
CA GLY A 123 -7.90 -3.84 15.63
C GLY A 123 -7.91 -4.10 17.14
N ASN A 124 -6.88 -4.77 17.67
CA ASN A 124 -6.72 -5.00 19.11
C ASN A 124 -6.52 -3.69 19.91
N ARG A 125 -6.17 -2.58 19.25
CA ARG A 125 -6.04 -1.26 19.85
C ARG A 125 -7.35 -0.46 19.89
N GLN A 126 -8.45 -1.10 19.49
CA GLN A 126 -9.82 -0.57 19.56
C GLN A 126 -10.02 0.77 18.83
N PRO A 127 -9.61 0.92 17.55
CA PRO A 127 -9.99 2.10 16.79
C PRO A 127 -11.52 2.14 16.62
N ARG A 128 -12.10 3.32 16.42
CA ARG A 128 -13.52 3.48 16.10
C ARG A 128 -13.84 2.89 14.73
N ALA A 129 -12.98 3.16 13.75
CA ALA A 129 -12.99 2.56 12.43
C ALA A 129 -11.58 2.20 12.00
N LEU A 130 -11.43 1.10 11.25
CA LEU A 130 -10.18 0.70 10.62
C LEU A 130 -10.46 0.33 9.17
N ARG A 131 -10.11 1.22 8.24
CA ARG A 131 -10.26 1.08 6.80
C ARG A 131 -8.92 0.91 6.12
N VAL A 132 -8.94 0.41 4.89
CA VAL A 132 -7.75 0.19 4.06
C VAL A 132 -7.90 0.93 2.74
N ALA A 133 -6.91 1.78 2.43
CA ALA A 133 -6.73 2.36 1.11
C ALA A 133 -5.50 1.72 0.48
N ALA A 134 -5.66 1.03 -0.65
CA ALA A 134 -4.55 0.46 -1.41
C ALA A 134 -4.51 1.05 -2.82
N LEU A 135 -3.33 1.50 -3.25
CA LEU A 135 -3.19 2.05 -4.60
C LEU A 135 -3.36 0.96 -5.66
N LEU A 136 -2.71 -0.17 -5.44
CA LEU A 136 -2.80 -1.33 -6.34
C LEU A 136 -3.43 -2.53 -5.63
N ASP A 137 -4.20 -3.30 -6.39
CA ASP A 137 -4.76 -4.58 -5.97
C ASP A 137 -4.44 -5.67 -7.00
N LYS A 138 -3.91 -6.82 -6.53
CA LYS A 138 -3.66 -8.02 -7.33
C LYS A 138 -4.57 -9.17 -6.87
N PRO A 139 -5.82 -9.23 -7.30
CA PRO A 139 -6.76 -10.25 -6.82
C PRO A 139 -6.30 -11.69 -7.07
N SER A 140 -5.60 -11.93 -8.19
CA SER A 140 -5.11 -13.26 -8.58
C SER A 140 -4.05 -13.84 -7.63
N ARG A 141 -3.39 -12.98 -6.85
CA ARG A 141 -2.36 -13.40 -5.87
C ARG A 141 -2.88 -13.55 -4.45
N ARG A 142 -4.17 -13.27 -4.24
CA ARG A 142 -4.76 -13.24 -2.89
C ARG A 142 -4.70 -14.63 -2.23
N LYS A 143 -4.06 -14.68 -1.05
CA LYS A 143 -3.99 -15.86 -0.17
C LYS A 143 -4.88 -15.71 1.07
N MET A 144 -5.17 -14.46 1.49
CA MET A 144 -5.98 -14.14 2.66
C MET A 144 -7.31 -13.51 2.24
N PRO A 145 -8.43 -13.81 2.93
CA PRO A 145 -9.74 -13.23 2.60
C PRO A 145 -9.85 -11.76 3.06
N ILE A 146 -9.01 -10.90 2.49
CA ILE A 146 -8.96 -9.48 2.82
C ILE A 146 -9.18 -8.64 1.57
N GLN A 147 -9.90 -7.55 1.74
CA GLN A 147 -10.18 -6.55 0.70
C GLN A 147 -9.82 -5.16 1.21
N GLY A 148 -9.47 -4.26 0.29
CA GLY A 148 -9.37 -2.84 0.59
C GLY A 148 -10.72 -2.16 0.53
N ASP A 149 -10.91 -1.13 1.35
CA ASP A 149 -12.12 -0.30 1.34
C ASP A 149 -12.06 0.74 0.20
N TYR A 150 -10.86 1.24 -0.10
CA TYR A 150 -10.58 2.20 -1.17
C TYR A 150 -9.47 1.62 -2.05
N ILE A 151 -9.80 1.22 -3.27
CA ILE A 151 -8.84 0.61 -4.20
C ILE A 151 -8.57 1.56 -5.37
N GLY A 152 -7.28 1.82 -5.63
CA GLY A 152 -6.85 2.60 -6.78
C GLY A 152 -7.10 1.86 -8.09
N PHE A 153 -6.29 0.83 -8.33
CA PHE A 153 -6.30 0.07 -9.57
C PHE A 153 -6.18 -1.43 -9.31
N SER A 154 -7.02 -2.22 -9.97
CA SER A 154 -6.81 -3.68 -10.06
C SER A 154 -5.88 -3.97 -11.22
N ILE A 155 -4.81 -4.72 -10.96
CA ILE A 155 -3.78 -5.04 -11.96
C ILE A 155 -3.57 -6.55 -12.08
N PRO A 156 -3.08 -7.02 -13.26
CA PRO A 156 -2.69 -8.42 -13.44
C PRO A 156 -1.45 -8.78 -12.61
N ASP A 157 -1.09 -10.07 -12.57
CA ASP A 157 0.11 -10.54 -11.90
C ASP A 157 1.38 -10.20 -12.69
N GLU A 158 1.71 -8.94 -12.75
CA GLU A 158 2.95 -8.40 -13.32
C GLU A 158 3.83 -7.82 -12.21
N PHE A 159 5.15 -7.89 -12.39
CA PHE A 159 6.07 -7.25 -11.47
C PHE A 159 6.15 -5.76 -11.79
N VAL A 160 5.76 -4.93 -10.84
CA VAL A 160 5.63 -3.48 -11.03
C VAL A 160 6.54 -2.69 -10.10
N VAL A 161 7.02 -1.55 -10.59
CA VAL A 161 7.88 -0.60 -9.89
C VAL A 161 7.40 0.83 -10.15
N GLY A 162 7.87 1.76 -9.35
CA GLY A 162 7.55 3.17 -9.46
C GLY A 162 6.47 3.61 -8.48
N TYR A 163 6.38 4.90 -8.26
CA TYR A 163 5.44 5.55 -7.33
C TYR A 163 5.45 4.93 -5.92
N GLY A 164 6.66 4.67 -5.41
CA GLY A 164 6.90 4.05 -4.12
C GLY A 164 7.29 2.57 -4.17
N LEU A 165 6.80 1.83 -5.17
CA LEU A 165 7.14 0.43 -5.40
C LEU A 165 8.58 0.28 -5.88
N ASP A 166 9.25 -0.78 -5.45
CA ASP A 166 10.66 -0.99 -5.76
C ASP A 166 10.99 -2.34 -6.39
N TYR A 167 12.20 -2.35 -6.95
CA TYR A 167 12.97 -3.55 -7.25
C TYR A 167 14.39 -3.36 -6.70
N ALA A 168 14.76 -4.14 -5.70
CA ALA A 168 16.05 -4.04 -5.01
C ALA A 168 16.35 -2.61 -4.51
N GLU A 169 15.39 -1.97 -3.84
CA GLU A 169 15.43 -0.60 -3.31
C GLU A 169 15.55 0.50 -4.40
N ARG A 170 15.39 0.15 -5.67
CA ARG A 170 15.44 1.09 -6.82
C ARG A 170 14.05 1.37 -7.36
N TYR A 171 13.93 2.41 -8.17
CA TYR A 171 12.74 2.81 -8.93
C TYR A 171 11.58 3.43 -8.13
N ARG A 172 11.63 3.52 -6.80
CA ARG A 172 10.57 4.14 -6.00
C ARG A 172 10.26 5.58 -6.43
N ASN A 173 11.25 6.28 -7.00
CA ASN A 173 11.17 7.68 -7.44
C ASN A 173 10.57 7.87 -8.82
N LEU A 174 10.26 6.81 -9.56
CA LEU A 174 9.59 6.96 -10.86
C LEU A 174 8.17 7.49 -10.65
N PRO A 175 7.72 8.43 -11.49
CA PRO A 175 6.39 9.03 -11.33
C PRO A 175 5.26 8.13 -11.80
N ASP A 176 5.54 7.21 -12.72
CA ASP A 176 4.60 6.25 -13.29
C ASP A 176 4.77 4.88 -12.61
N ILE A 177 3.73 4.04 -12.67
CA ILE A 177 3.85 2.61 -12.35
C ILE A 177 4.22 1.88 -13.63
N CYS A 178 5.36 1.17 -13.59
CA CYS A 178 5.94 0.50 -14.74
C CYS A 178 6.06 -1.01 -14.48
N VAL A 179 5.89 -1.79 -15.53
CA VAL A 179 6.19 -3.23 -15.52
C VAL A 179 7.67 -3.43 -15.79
N VAL A 180 8.29 -4.27 -14.97
CA VAL A 180 9.64 -4.80 -15.23
C VAL A 180 9.47 -6.05 -16.10
N PRO A 181 10.00 -6.05 -17.34
CA PRO A 181 9.93 -7.23 -18.20
C PRO A 181 10.61 -8.43 -17.54
N ARG A 182 9.94 -9.56 -17.51
CA ARG A 182 10.58 -10.82 -17.10
C ARG A 182 11.67 -11.11 -18.15
N GLY A 183 12.93 -11.16 -17.74
CA GLY A 183 14.03 -11.55 -18.62
C GLY A 183 13.74 -12.95 -19.18
N ASN A 184 13.91 -13.09 -20.50
CA ASN A 184 13.93 -14.38 -21.16
C ASN A 184 15.11 -15.21 -20.68
#